data_3fbf2fe7ea9c5bbe5779dada5e6d1f44
#
_entry.id   3fbf2fe7ea9c5bbe5779dada5e6d1f44
#
_cell.length_a   1.000
_cell.length_b   1.000
_cell.length_c   1.000
_cell.angle_alpha   90.00
_cell.angle_beta   90.00
_cell.angle_gamma   90.00
#
_symmetry.space_group_name_H-M   'P 1'
#
loop_
_entity.id
_entity.type
_entity.pdbx_description
1 polymer ?
#
loop_
_entity_poly.entity_id
_entity_poly.type
_entity_poly.pdbx_seq_one_letter_code
_entity_poly.pdbx_strand_id
1 'polypeptide(L)'
;MICSTRNLGAIALVALLYAMPVAAQQQQKGPWYFKIDGGGVHQSEADLKDSDGGFSKDRWFASAGVDYAWSRRDSVGISVGGGQSNYDFNDETGFGGGEPWNKIDDTRVTLNGRFGFGETGSIFIIPTLRFNGEKNASSSDSRTWGIFGAATWRVKENLTIGPGIGIFSRLESGTRFFPILAIDWDISDRWNLSTGRGLASSQGPGLNLSYKLNDDWSFGVAGRYENVEFRLDDDGPAPGGVGRDKSIPLIFTANLTPNKKLNFSVFMGLEFAGKLKLKDSMDNTVDESDYDPAFLFGGTFEVRF
;
A
#
# COMPACT_ATOMS: atom_id res chain seq x y z
N MET A 1 -25.62 10.87 28.88
CA MET A 1 -24.21 10.88 29.25
C MET A 1 -23.65 9.51 28.91
N ILE A 2 -23.26 9.30 27.66
CA ILE A 2 -22.66 8.01 27.20
C ILE A 2 -21.25 8.35 26.76
N CYS A 3 -20.28 7.88 27.56
CA CYS A 3 -18.85 8.10 27.33
C CYS A 3 -18.36 7.08 26.28
N SER A 4 -17.99 7.58 25.11
CA SER A 4 -17.48 6.78 23.99
C SER A 4 -16.08 6.24 24.29
N THR A 5 -15.93 4.92 24.31
CA THR A 5 -14.67 4.17 24.52
C THR A 5 -13.86 3.99 23.23
N ARG A 6 -13.72 5.03 22.41
CA ARG A 6 -13.09 4.93 21.05
C ARG A 6 -11.56 5.13 20.98
N ASN A 7 -10.83 5.30 22.10
CA ASN A 7 -9.40 5.70 22.04
C ASN A 7 -8.38 4.71 22.60
N LEU A 8 -8.66 3.42 22.74
CA LEU A 8 -7.73 2.45 23.33
C LEU A 8 -6.85 1.67 22.32
N GLY A 9 -7.15 1.76 21.03
CA GLY A 9 -6.40 1.00 20.01
C GLY A 9 -5.02 1.58 19.64
N ALA A 10 -4.88 2.90 19.65
CA ALA A 10 -3.65 3.57 19.21
C ALA A 10 -2.51 3.52 20.23
N ILE A 11 -2.82 3.41 21.53
CA ILE A 11 -1.82 3.41 22.62
C ILE A 11 -1.17 2.02 22.78
N ALA A 12 -1.86 0.95 22.43
CA ALA A 12 -1.32 -0.41 22.55
C ALA A 12 -0.18 -0.71 21.55
N LEU A 13 -0.16 -0.06 20.38
CA LEU A 13 0.88 -0.29 19.37
C LEU A 13 2.24 0.32 19.78
N VAL A 14 2.23 1.45 20.50
CA VAL A 14 3.45 2.11 20.97
C VAL A 14 4.11 1.34 22.13
N ALA A 15 3.31 0.66 22.97
CA ALA A 15 3.82 -0.11 24.10
C ALA A 15 4.52 -1.42 23.69
N LEU A 16 4.16 -2.02 22.57
CA LEU A 16 4.80 -3.23 22.03
C LEU A 16 6.23 -2.97 21.50
N LEU A 17 6.54 -1.73 21.11
CA LEU A 17 7.87 -1.35 20.64
C LEU A 17 8.92 -1.29 21.77
N TYR A 18 8.51 -1.09 23.02
CA TYR A 18 9.41 -1.04 24.19
C TYR A 18 9.72 -2.41 24.81
N ALA A 19 8.98 -3.47 24.42
CA ALA A 19 9.13 -4.80 25.00
C ALA A 19 10.02 -5.74 24.16
N MET A 20 10.67 -5.24 23.10
CA MET A 20 11.61 -6.08 22.34
C MET A 20 12.89 -6.32 23.15
N PRO A 21 13.27 -7.58 23.40
CA PRO A 21 14.45 -7.87 24.21
C PRO A 21 15.72 -7.34 23.53
N VAL A 22 16.62 -6.80 24.33
CA VAL A 22 17.96 -6.30 23.96
C VAL A 22 18.82 -7.32 23.19
N ALA A 23 18.40 -8.58 23.11
CA ALA A 23 19.04 -9.65 22.33
C ALA A 23 19.12 -9.40 20.80
N ALA A 24 18.37 -8.43 20.25
CA ALA A 24 18.43 -8.07 18.83
C ALA A 24 19.67 -7.23 18.44
N GLN A 25 20.55 -6.90 19.37
CA GLN A 25 21.75 -6.08 19.11
C GLN A 25 22.96 -6.85 18.59
N GLN A 26 22.90 -8.17 18.49
CA GLN A 26 23.96 -8.91 17.81
C GLN A 26 23.81 -8.73 16.29
N GLN A 27 24.76 -8.04 15.71
CA GLN A 27 24.91 -7.80 14.27
C GLN A 27 24.92 -9.16 13.56
N GLN A 28 23.78 -9.55 12.99
CA GLN A 28 23.63 -10.81 12.27
C GLN A 28 24.45 -10.71 10.98
N LYS A 29 25.64 -11.30 10.98
CA LYS A 29 26.54 -11.40 9.82
C LYS A 29 26.13 -12.56 8.89
N GLY A 30 24.84 -12.77 8.72
CA GLY A 30 24.29 -13.83 7.88
C GLY A 30 23.63 -13.27 6.61
N PRO A 31 23.34 -14.13 5.63
CA PRO A 31 22.61 -13.75 4.43
C PRO A 31 21.12 -13.50 4.67
N TRP A 32 20.62 -13.66 5.88
CA TRP A 32 19.23 -13.52 6.25
C TRP A 32 18.93 -12.14 6.80
N TYR A 33 17.82 -11.55 6.35
CA TYR A 33 17.29 -10.28 6.80
C TYR A 33 15.82 -10.45 7.16
N PHE A 34 15.44 -10.02 8.36
CA PHE A 34 14.05 -10.01 8.79
C PHE A 34 13.53 -8.57 8.74
N LYS A 35 12.27 -8.42 8.32
CA LYS A 35 11.62 -7.12 8.20
C LYS A 35 10.24 -7.18 8.83
N ILE A 36 9.88 -6.14 9.58
CA ILE A 36 8.52 -5.88 10.05
C ILE A 36 8.20 -4.46 9.64
N ASP A 37 7.06 -4.27 9.01
CA ASP A 37 6.56 -2.95 8.64
C ASP A 37 5.07 -2.83 8.93
N GLY A 38 4.61 -1.60 9.09
CA GLY A 38 3.20 -1.31 9.30
C GLY A 38 2.91 0.17 9.28
N GLY A 39 1.64 0.50 9.35
CA GLY A 39 1.21 1.88 9.36
C GLY A 39 -0.30 2.04 9.37
N GLY A 40 -0.71 3.30 9.40
CA GLY A 40 -2.10 3.71 9.30
C GLY A 40 -2.24 4.99 8.51
N VAL A 41 -3.41 5.15 7.91
CA VAL A 41 -3.83 6.35 7.19
C VAL A 41 -5.28 6.64 7.49
N HIS A 42 -5.57 7.90 7.74
CA HIS A 42 -6.92 8.45 7.82
C HIS A 42 -7.15 9.35 6.61
N GLN A 43 -8.28 9.16 5.93
CA GLN A 43 -8.84 10.05 4.92
C GLN A 43 -10.04 10.75 5.54
N SER A 44 -10.03 12.08 5.50
CA SER A 44 -11.18 12.87 5.95
C SER A 44 -12.39 12.62 5.06
N GLU A 45 -13.56 13.07 5.52
CA GLU A 45 -14.79 13.00 4.75
C GLU A 45 -14.61 13.60 3.33
N ALA A 46 -15.13 12.88 2.35
CA ALA A 46 -15.20 13.24 0.94
C ALA A 46 -16.65 13.17 0.49
N ASP A 47 -17.17 14.28 -0.07
CA ASP A 47 -18.53 14.33 -0.62
C ASP A 47 -18.61 13.55 -1.93
N LEU A 48 -19.68 12.79 -2.10
CA LEU A 48 -20.02 12.07 -3.33
C LEU A 48 -20.63 13.05 -4.35
N LYS A 49 -20.27 12.91 -5.62
CA LYS A 49 -20.71 13.84 -6.67
C LYS A 49 -21.97 13.41 -7.39
N ASP A 50 -22.16 12.11 -7.49
CA ASP A 50 -23.25 11.50 -8.27
C ASP A 50 -24.35 10.92 -7.37
N SER A 51 -24.19 11.06 -6.02
CA SER A 51 -25.17 10.71 -5.01
C SER A 51 -25.03 11.63 -3.79
N ASP A 52 -26.06 11.71 -2.96
CA ASP A 52 -26.02 12.48 -1.73
C ASP A 52 -25.04 11.89 -0.70
N GLY A 53 -24.57 12.71 0.21
CA GLY A 53 -23.72 12.32 1.32
C GLY A 53 -22.24 12.19 0.97
N GLY A 54 -21.51 11.54 1.87
CA GLY A 54 -20.06 11.38 1.77
C GLY A 54 -19.56 10.18 2.59
N PHE A 55 -18.24 10.02 2.63
CA PHE A 55 -17.62 8.98 3.43
C PHE A 55 -16.23 9.40 3.91
N SER A 56 -15.81 8.84 5.04
CA SER A 56 -14.41 8.86 5.48
C SER A 56 -13.82 7.45 5.46
N LYS A 57 -12.50 7.34 5.56
CA LYS A 57 -11.83 6.04 5.48
C LYS A 57 -10.62 5.97 6.40
N ASP A 58 -10.60 4.96 7.27
CA ASP A 58 -9.45 4.58 8.08
C ASP A 58 -8.84 3.29 7.56
N ARG A 59 -7.52 3.27 7.36
CA ARG A 59 -6.81 2.07 6.95
C ARG A 59 -5.61 1.82 7.87
N TRP A 60 -5.41 0.58 8.26
CA TRP A 60 -4.17 0.13 8.88
C TRP A 60 -3.64 -1.12 8.18
N PHE A 61 -2.35 -1.34 8.27
CA PHE A 61 -1.70 -2.54 7.76
C PHE A 61 -0.46 -2.89 8.59
N ALA A 62 -0.10 -4.17 8.58
CA ALA A 62 1.16 -4.67 9.11
C ALA A 62 1.66 -5.82 8.25
N SER A 63 2.96 -6.00 8.16
CA SER A 63 3.57 -7.14 7.49
C SER A 63 4.87 -7.58 8.17
N ALA A 64 5.20 -8.85 7.99
CA ALA A 64 6.47 -9.43 8.39
C ALA A 64 7.05 -10.24 7.24
N GLY A 65 8.36 -10.19 7.08
CA GLY A 65 9.04 -10.89 5.99
C GLY A 65 10.46 -11.31 6.34
N VAL A 66 10.95 -12.22 5.53
CA VAL A 66 12.33 -12.72 5.58
C VAL A 66 12.89 -12.75 4.17
N ASP A 67 14.11 -12.23 4.03
CA ASP A 67 14.89 -12.21 2.80
C ASP A 67 16.19 -13.00 2.99
N TYR A 68 16.57 -13.75 1.99
CA TYR A 68 17.86 -14.42 1.89
C TYR A 68 18.64 -13.82 0.74
N ALA A 69 19.78 -13.19 1.02
CA ALA A 69 20.65 -12.59 0.02
C ALA A 69 21.99 -13.36 -0.04
N TRP A 70 22.26 -14.06 -1.13
CA TRP A 70 23.52 -14.77 -1.34
C TRP A 70 24.57 -13.92 -2.04
N SER A 71 24.16 -12.77 -2.57
CA SER A 71 25.07 -11.75 -3.09
C SER A 71 24.53 -10.34 -2.86
N ARG A 72 25.31 -9.31 -3.21
CA ARG A 72 24.82 -7.91 -3.17
C ARG A 72 23.72 -7.64 -4.20
N ARG A 73 23.57 -8.48 -5.21
CA ARG A 73 22.65 -8.29 -6.34
C ARG A 73 21.55 -9.35 -6.40
N ASP A 74 21.70 -10.42 -5.61
CA ASP A 74 20.82 -11.58 -5.69
C ASP A 74 20.20 -11.88 -4.33
N SER A 75 18.89 -11.90 -4.30
CA SER A 75 18.12 -12.23 -3.10
C SER A 75 16.74 -12.78 -3.46
N VAL A 76 16.21 -13.57 -2.56
CA VAL A 76 14.80 -13.97 -2.56
C VAL A 76 14.22 -13.74 -1.18
N GLY A 77 12.92 -13.50 -1.13
CA GLY A 77 12.25 -13.32 0.14
C GLY A 77 10.77 -13.66 0.07
N ILE A 78 10.18 -13.75 1.23
CA ILE A 78 8.75 -13.92 1.42
C ILE A 78 8.28 -12.99 2.52
N SER A 79 7.10 -12.40 2.34
CA SER A 79 6.41 -11.63 3.36
C SER A 79 4.95 -12.00 3.43
N VAL A 80 4.39 -11.92 4.63
CA VAL A 80 2.97 -12.04 4.91
C VAL A 80 2.51 -10.75 5.56
N GLY A 81 1.41 -10.21 5.08
CA GLY A 81 0.83 -8.98 5.60
C GLY A 81 -0.68 -9.07 5.72
N GLY A 82 -1.21 -8.23 6.57
CA GLY A 82 -2.63 -8.04 6.74
C GLY A 82 -2.96 -6.60 7.07
N GLY A 83 -4.22 -6.24 6.95
CA GLY A 83 -4.71 -4.92 7.24
C GLY A 83 -6.22 -4.84 7.13
N GLN A 84 -6.76 -3.67 7.40
CA GLN A 84 -8.19 -3.42 7.31
C GLN A 84 -8.41 -1.99 6.83
N SER A 85 -9.40 -1.80 5.98
CA SER A 85 -9.94 -0.49 5.61
C SER A 85 -11.37 -0.39 6.15
N ASN A 86 -11.62 0.63 6.98
CA ASN A 86 -12.95 0.95 7.49
C ASN A 86 -13.46 2.14 6.71
N TYR A 87 -14.58 1.98 6.03
CA TYR A 87 -15.34 3.04 5.39
C TYR A 87 -16.47 3.45 6.33
N ASP A 88 -16.65 4.71 6.50
CA ASP A 88 -17.71 5.30 7.35
C ASP A 88 -18.51 6.24 6.45
N PHE A 89 -19.60 5.72 5.89
CA PHE A 89 -20.55 6.49 5.09
C PHE A 89 -21.47 7.26 6.02
N ASN A 90 -21.73 8.53 5.71
CA ASN A 90 -22.64 9.32 6.51
C ASN A 90 -24.11 8.93 6.23
N ASP A 91 -25.01 9.28 7.16
CA ASP A 91 -26.43 8.89 7.12
C ASP A 91 -27.20 9.46 5.90
N GLU A 92 -26.61 10.45 5.20
CA GLU A 92 -27.21 11.09 4.02
C GLU A 92 -26.85 10.38 2.73
N THR A 93 -25.95 9.37 2.77
CA THR A 93 -25.47 8.74 1.56
C THR A 93 -26.56 7.96 0.84
N GLY A 94 -26.77 8.29 -0.44
CA GLY A 94 -27.61 7.54 -1.36
C GLY A 94 -26.87 6.45 -2.12
N PHE A 95 -25.54 6.43 -2.06
CA PHE A 95 -24.70 5.51 -2.80
C PHE A 95 -24.96 4.06 -2.39
N GLY A 96 -25.28 3.20 -3.38
CA GLY A 96 -25.62 1.81 -3.14
C GLY A 96 -26.87 1.59 -2.28
N GLY A 97 -27.71 2.61 -2.09
CA GLY A 97 -28.91 2.54 -1.27
C GLY A 97 -28.65 2.70 0.25
N GLY A 98 -27.48 3.25 0.64
CA GLY A 98 -27.10 3.51 2.02
C GLY A 98 -25.64 3.20 2.31
N GLU A 99 -25.35 2.26 3.21
CA GLU A 99 -23.99 1.80 3.55
C GLU A 99 -23.64 0.55 2.72
N PRO A 100 -23.00 0.71 1.54
CA PRO A 100 -22.79 -0.40 0.60
C PRO A 100 -21.74 -1.40 1.07
N TRP A 101 -20.80 -0.98 1.93
CA TRP A 101 -19.79 -1.77 2.63
C TRP A 101 -19.23 -0.99 3.81
N ASN A 102 -18.56 -1.69 4.74
CA ASN A 102 -17.99 -1.04 5.93
C ASN A 102 -16.53 -1.46 6.13
N LYS A 103 -16.28 -2.69 6.50
CA LYS A 103 -14.95 -3.19 6.88
C LYS A 103 -14.41 -4.15 5.85
N ILE A 104 -13.31 -3.78 5.25
CA ILE A 104 -12.62 -4.58 4.24
C ILE A 104 -11.32 -5.10 4.82
N ASP A 105 -11.24 -6.39 5.02
CA ASP A 105 -10.04 -7.08 5.45
C ASP A 105 -9.12 -7.35 4.25
N ASP A 106 -7.82 -7.21 4.45
CA ASP A 106 -6.77 -7.47 3.46
C ASP A 106 -5.77 -8.47 4.05
N THR A 107 -5.52 -9.55 3.37
CA THR A 107 -4.42 -10.47 3.68
C THR A 107 -3.63 -10.75 2.41
N ARG A 108 -2.31 -10.74 2.49
CA ARG A 108 -1.44 -10.95 1.34
C ARG A 108 -0.20 -11.76 1.67
N VAL A 109 0.22 -12.55 0.70
CA VAL A 109 1.51 -13.23 0.67
C VAL A 109 2.26 -12.73 -0.54
N THR A 110 3.47 -12.21 -0.33
CA THR A 110 4.31 -11.66 -1.40
C THR A 110 5.65 -12.38 -1.40
N LEU A 111 6.05 -12.84 -2.57
CA LEU A 111 7.43 -13.26 -2.80
C LEU A 111 8.17 -12.11 -3.47
N ASN A 112 9.44 -11.97 -3.20
CA ASN A 112 10.30 -11.01 -3.87
C ASN A 112 11.58 -11.70 -4.33
N GLY A 113 11.92 -11.49 -5.60
CA GLY A 113 13.16 -11.95 -6.19
C GLY A 113 13.92 -10.77 -6.79
N ARG A 114 15.23 -10.73 -6.57
CA ARG A 114 16.16 -9.83 -7.23
C ARG A 114 17.32 -10.62 -7.74
N PHE A 115 17.65 -10.44 -9.00
CA PHE A 115 18.73 -11.17 -9.68
C PHE A 115 19.55 -10.21 -10.52
N GLY A 116 20.87 -10.21 -10.28
CA GLY A 116 21.82 -9.46 -11.10
C GLY A 116 22.12 -10.19 -12.41
N PHE A 117 22.26 -9.45 -13.50
CA PHE A 117 22.77 -9.99 -14.77
C PHE A 117 23.71 -8.97 -15.44
N GLY A 118 24.68 -9.49 -16.17
CA GLY A 118 25.77 -8.67 -16.70
C GLY A 118 26.42 -7.80 -15.61
N GLU A 119 27.05 -6.71 -15.95
CA GLU A 119 27.77 -5.86 -14.99
C GLU A 119 26.83 -4.93 -14.22
N THR A 120 25.80 -4.37 -14.87
CA THR A 120 24.95 -3.30 -14.33
C THR A 120 23.45 -3.65 -14.28
N GLY A 121 23.04 -4.77 -14.87
CA GLY A 121 21.63 -5.16 -14.97
C GLY A 121 21.09 -5.83 -13.69
N SER A 122 19.82 -5.63 -13.40
CA SER A 122 19.08 -6.34 -12.35
C SER A 122 17.66 -6.65 -12.81
N ILE A 123 17.16 -7.83 -12.48
CA ILE A 123 15.75 -8.21 -12.64
C ILE A 123 15.11 -8.23 -11.26
N PHE A 124 13.90 -7.66 -11.17
CA PHE A 124 13.04 -7.78 -10.02
C PHE A 124 11.78 -8.52 -10.42
N ILE A 125 11.30 -9.41 -9.56
CA ILE A 125 10.04 -10.12 -9.73
C ILE A 125 9.33 -10.25 -8.39
N ILE A 126 8.07 -9.82 -8.34
CA ILE A 126 7.30 -9.71 -7.10
C ILE A 126 5.90 -10.30 -7.33
N PRO A 127 5.74 -11.63 -7.29
CA PRO A 127 4.42 -12.25 -7.27
C PRO A 127 3.75 -12.05 -5.92
N THR A 128 2.46 -11.76 -5.95
CA THR A 128 1.62 -11.53 -4.78
C THR A 128 0.32 -12.30 -4.91
N LEU A 129 -0.08 -12.96 -3.84
CA LEU A 129 -1.41 -13.51 -3.63
C LEU A 129 -2.11 -12.67 -2.58
N ARG A 130 -3.33 -12.21 -2.85
CA ARG A 130 -4.09 -11.32 -1.98
C ARG A 130 -5.51 -11.83 -1.82
N PHE A 131 -6.03 -11.68 -0.60
CA PHE A 131 -7.42 -11.89 -0.23
C PHE A 131 -7.94 -10.57 0.31
N ASN A 132 -8.93 -9.99 -0.35
CA ASN A 132 -9.44 -8.66 -0.04
C ASN A 132 -10.96 -8.64 -0.11
N GLY A 133 -11.63 -8.46 1.00
CA GLY A 133 -13.08 -8.48 1.06
C GLY A 133 -13.64 -8.19 2.44
N GLU A 134 -14.95 -8.10 2.53
CA GLU A 134 -15.65 -8.01 3.80
C GLU A 134 -15.45 -9.28 4.63
N LYS A 135 -15.64 -9.14 5.95
CA LYS A 135 -15.32 -10.22 6.91
C LYS A 135 -16.02 -11.55 6.62
N ASN A 136 -17.26 -11.51 6.14
CA ASN A 136 -18.07 -12.70 5.85
C ASN A 136 -18.01 -13.09 4.37
N ALA A 137 -17.30 -12.35 3.52
CA ALA A 137 -17.14 -12.69 2.12
C ALA A 137 -16.37 -13.99 1.95
N SER A 138 -16.72 -14.75 0.90
CA SER A 138 -16.03 -15.99 0.55
C SER A 138 -14.54 -15.75 0.31
N SER A 139 -13.68 -16.44 1.05
CA SER A 139 -12.22 -16.32 0.89
C SER A 139 -11.73 -16.77 -0.49
N SER A 140 -12.39 -17.76 -1.13
CA SER A 140 -12.05 -18.19 -2.48
C SER A 140 -12.33 -17.11 -3.51
N ASP A 141 -13.43 -16.38 -3.33
CA ASP A 141 -13.91 -15.35 -4.26
C ASP A 141 -13.29 -13.98 -4.02
N SER A 142 -12.66 -13.80 -2.83
CA SER A 142 -11.86 -12.61 -2.47
C SER A 142 -10.42 -12.68 -2.98
N ARG A 143 -10.04 -13.81 -3.61
CA ARG A 143 -8.65 -14.09 -4.00
C ARG A 143 -8.29 -13.42 -5.32
N THR A 144 -7.20 -12.67 -5.30
CA THR A 144 -6.54 -12.15 -6.50
C THR A 144 -5.05 -12.50 -6.47
N TRP A 145 -4.44 -12.51 -7.64
CA TRP A 145 -3.00 -12.64 -7.78
C TRP A 145 -2.44 -11.49 -8.61
N GLY A 146 -1.18 -11.19 -8.40
CA GLY A 146 -0.47 -10.19 -9.18
C GLY A 146 0.99 -10.57 -9.36
N ILE A 147 1.59 -10.07 -10.42
CA ILE A 147 3.03 -10.14 -10.64
C ILE A 147 3.49 -8.75 -11.07
N PHE A 148 4.44 -8.21 -10.32
CA PHE A 148 5.21 -7.05 -10.74
C PHE A 148 6.60 -7.52 -11.16
N GLY A 149 7.08 -7.06 -12.31
CA GLY A 149 8.42 -7.38 -12.79
C GLY A 149 9.06 -6.18 -13.48
N ALA A 150 10.37 -6.04 -13.33
CA ALA A 150 11.16 -5.03 -14.03
C ALA A 150 12.58 -5.53 -14.32
N ALA A 151 13.11 -5.13 -15.46
CA ALA A 151 14.53 -5.27 -15.78
C ALA A 151 15.14 -3.86 -15.84
N THR A 152 16.17 -3.62 -15.04
CA THR A 152 16.80 -2.31 -14.90
C THR A 152 18.29 -2.39 -15.14
N TRP A 153 18.87 -1.30 -15.63
CA TRP A 153 20.31 -1.15 -15.84
C TRP A 153 20.79 0.14 -15.18
N ARG A 154 21.94 0.09 -14.55
CA ARG A 154 22.66 1.28 -14.13
C ARG A 154 23.32 1.89 -15.36
N VAL A 155 22.66 2.86 -15.97
CA VAL A 155 23.11 3.54 -17.20
C VAL A 155 24.11 4.68 -16.92
N LYS A 156 24.10 5.19 -15.67
CA LYS A 156 25.09 6.12 -15.10
C LYS A 156 25.32 5.76 -13.64
N GLU A 157 26.38 6.30 -13.03
CA GLU A 157 26.66 6.07 -11.60
C GLU A 157 25.48 6.43 -10.71
N ASN A 158 24.75 7.49 -11.08
CA ASN A 158 23.62 8.06 -10.35
C ASN A 158 22.24 7.74 -10.96
N LEU A 159 22.16 6.89 -12.00
CA LEU A 159 20.89 6.59 -12.67
C LEU A 159 20.75 5.10 -13.01
N THR A 160 19.76 4.47 -12.39
CA THR A 160 19.26 3.14 -12.74
C THR A 160 17.88 3.28 -13.36
N ILE A 161 17.66 2.70 -14.54
CA ILE A 161 16.40 2.80 -15.28
C ILE A 161 16.13 1.52 -16.05
N GLY A 162 14.85 1.21 -16.28
CA GLY A 162 14.45 0.12 -17.15
C GLY A 162 12.96 -0.11 -17.23
N PRO A 163 12.51 -0.90 -18.20
CA PRO A 163 11.10 -1.24 -18.35
C PRO A 163 10.64 -2.23 -17.27
N GLY A 164 9.38 -2.11 -16.91
CA GLY A 164 8.68 -3.04 -16.05
C GLY A 164 7.23 -3.23 -16.49
N ILE A 165 6.60 -4.23 -15.91
CA ILE A 165 5.20 -4.56 -16.14
C ILE A 165 4.56 -5.01 -14.84
N GLY A 166 3.31 -4.57 -14.62
CA GLY A 166 2.41 -5.12 -13.63
C GLY A 166 1.30 -5.91 -14.31
N ILE A 167 1.01 -7.10 -13.80
CA ILE A 167 -0.06 -7.98 -14.26
C ILE A 167 -0.85 -8.40 -13.03
N PHE A 168 -2.17 -8.13 -13.03
CA PHE A 168 -3.02 -8.41 -11.87
C PHE A 168 -4.36 -9.02 -12.30
N SER A 169 -4.76 -10.08 -11.64
CA SER A 169 -6.12 -10.60 -11.79
C SER A 169 -7.14 -9.62 -11.21
N ARG A 170 -8.35 -9.65 -11.72
CA ARG A 170 -9.52 -9.01 -11.13
C ARG A 170 -10.31 -10.03 -10.32
N LEU A 171 -11.22 -9.55 -9.47
CA LEU A 171 -12.06 -10.43 -8.65
C LEU A 171 -13.07 -11.21 -9.51
N GLU A 172 -13.70 -10.56 -10.49
CA GLU A 172 -14.70 -11.23 -11.33
C GLU A 172 -14.05 -11.92 -12.53
N SER A 173 -13.54 -11.16 -13.46
CA SER A 173 -12.94 -11.71 -14.68
C SER A 173 -11.88 -10.80 -15.26
N GLY A 174 -10.95 -11.41 -15.98
CA GLY A 174 -9.91 -10.70 -16.70
C GLY A 174 -8.68 -10.40 -15.90
N THR A 175 -7.77 -9.72 -16.56
CA THR A 175 -6.44 -9.37 -16.05
C THR A 175 -6.15 -7.93 -16.47
N ARG A 176 -5.52 -7.18 -15.58
CA ARG A 176 -5.04 -5.82 -15.88
C ARG A 176 -3.55 -5.87 -16.15
N PHE A 177 -3.16 -5.12 -17.16
CA PHE A 177 -1.77 -4.92 -17.53
C PHE A 177 -1.46 -3.43 -17.45
N PHE A 178 -0.32 -3.09 -16.89
CA PHE A 178 0.17 -1.72 -16.97
C PHE A 178 1.70 -1.70 -17.12
N PRO A 179 2.19 -0.94 -18.09
CA PRO A 179 3.63 -0.72 -18.24
C PRO A 179 4.12 0.18 -17.11
N ILE A 180 5.36 -0.04 -16.70
CA ILE A 180 6.02 0.76 -15.70
C ILE A 180 7.41 1.12 -16.22
N LEU A 181 7.84 2.33 -15.94
CA LEU A 181 9.24 2.72 -16.07
C LEU A 181 9.85 2.72 -14.66
N ALA A 182 10.70 1.73 -14.39
CA ALA A 182 11.44 1.70 -13.14
C ALA A 182 12.59 2.70 -13.20
N ILE A 183 12.62 3.66 -12.28
CA ILE A 183 13.62 4.73 -12.19
C ILE A 183 14.15 4.77 -10.76
N ASP A 184 15.46 4.94 -10.62
CA ASP A 184 16.13 5.32 -9.39
C ASP A 184 17.26 6.28 -9.80
N TRP A 185 17.03 7.57 -9.60
CA TRP A 185 17.89 8.64 -10.08
C TRP A 185 18.29 9.58 -8.95
N ASP A 186 19.55 9.53 -8.56
CA ASP A 186 20.15 10.54 -7.70
C ASP A 186 20.47 11.79 -8.55
N ILE A 187 19.51 12.73 -8.64
CA ILE A 187 19.63 13.97 -9.41
C ILE A 187 20.82 14.78 -8.88
N SER A 188 21.01 14.74 -7.57
CA SER A 188 22.16 15.31 -6.85
C SER A 188 22.40 14.53 -5.56
N ASP A 189 23.39 14.91 -4.77
CA ASP A 189 23.69 14.30 -3.45
C ASP A 189 22.51 14.36 -2.46
N ARG A 190 21.53 15.25 -2.73
CA ARG A 190 20.36 15.46 -1.87
C ARG A 190 19.03 15.10 -2.49
N TRP A 191 18.92 15.14 -3.82
CA TRP A 191 17.67 14.87 -4.52
C TRP A 191 17.67 13.52 -5.20
N ASN A 192 16.67 12.71 -4.92
CA ASN A 192 16.43 11.42 -5.57
C ASN A 192 15.03 11.37 -6.15
N LEU A 193 14.89 10.90 -7.38
CA LEU A 193 13.64 10.57 -8.05
C LEU A 193 13.56 9.06 -8.22
N SER A 194 12.48 8.45 -7.73
CA SER A 194 12.33 6.99 -7.82
C SER A 194 10.90 6.54 -8.05
N THR A 195 10.76 5.40 -8.72
CA THR A 195 9.54 4.60 -8.77
C THR A 195 9.71 3.40 -7.85
N GLY A 196 8.63 2.97 -7.18
CA GLY A 196 8.66 1.75 -6.38
C GLY A 196 9.35 1.85 -5.03
N ARG A 197 9.66 3.05 -4.52
CA ARG A 197 10.19 3.28 -3.17
C ARG A 197 9.17 3.95 -2.25
N GLY A 198 9.25 3.63 -0.96
CA GLY A 198 8.42 4.25 0.09
C GLY A 198 6.93 4.01 -0.11
N LEU A 199 6.13 4.95 0.33
CA LEU A 199 4.66 4.90 0.24
C LEU A 199 4.14 4.84 -1.20
N ALA A 200 4.92 5.32 -2.19
CA ALA A 200 4.55 5.28 -3.59
C ALA A 200 4.43 3.86 -4.17
N SER A 201 4.99 2.84 -3.52
CA SER A 201 4.96 1.45 -4.00
C SER A 201 3.94 0.56 -3.31
N SER A 202 3.26 1.04 -2.28
CA SER A 202 2.47 0.17 -1.39
C SER A 202 1.15 -0.33 -1.99
N GLN A 203 0.49 0.43 -2.88
CA GLN A 203 -0.84 0.11 -3.39
C GLN A 203 -0.97 0.22 -4.93
N GLY A 204 0.07 0.66 -5.63
CA GLY A 204 0.06 0.81 -7.09
C GLY A 204 1.30 1.54 -7.62
N PRO A 205 1.37 1.75 -8.94
CA PRO A 205 2.48 2.48 -9.53
C PRO A 205 2.50 3.92 -9.05
N GLY A 206 3.69 4.41 -8.71
CA GLY A 206 3.85 5.77 -8.22
C GLY A 206 5.26 6.30 -8.45
N LEU A 207 5.39 7.60 -8.25
CA LEU A 207 6.63 8.35 -8.37
C LEU A 207 6.88 9.08 -7.04
N ASN A 208 8.13 9.09 -6.60
CA ASN A 208 8.56 9.77 -5.39
C ASN A 208 9.77 10.64 -5.69
N LEU A 209 9.67 11.92 -5.37
CA LEU A 209 10.79 12.86 -5.34
C LEU A 209 11.15 13.12 -3.87
N SER A 210 12.37 12.79 -3.47
CA SER A 210 12.84 12.97 -2.11
C SER A 210 14.03 13.91 -2.00
N TYR A 211 14.10 14.63 -0.89
CA TYR A 211 15.18 15.52 -0.51
C TYR A 211 15.81 15.08 0.80
N LYS A 212 17.09 14.76 0.78
CA LYS A 212 17.89 14.41 1.96
C LYS A 212 18.33 15.69 2.67
N LEU A 213 17.79 15.95 3.86
CA LEU A 213 18.20 17.08 4.69
C LEU A 213 19.55 16.80 5.37
N ASN A 214 19.65 15.62 6.00
CA ASN A 214 20.87 15.09 6.65
C ASN A 214 20.84 13.56 6.62
N ASP A 215 21.68 12.90 7.42
CA ASP A 215 21.77 11.43 7.39
C ASP A 215 20.55 10.73 7.98
N ASP A 216 19.81 11.40 8.88
CA ASP A 216 18.65 10.83 9.55
C ASP A 216 17.33 11.28 8.91
N TRP A 217 17.26 12.50 8.36
CA TRP A 217 16.03 13.12 7.90
C TRP A 217 15.96 13.29 6.39
N SER A 218 14.86 12.89 5.81
CA SER A 218 14.50 13.23 4.43
C SER A 218 13.03 13.63 4.33
N PHE A 219 12.73 14.46 3.33
CA PHE A 219 11.38 14.88 2.97
C PHE A 219 11.07 14.44 1.55
N GLY A 220 9.80 14.25 1.23
CA GLY A 220 9.43 13.83 -0.11
C GLY A 220 8.05 14.29 -0.54
N VAL A 221 7.83 14.21 -1.84
CA VAL A 221 6.52 14.32 -2.47
C VAL A 221 6.31 13.04 -3.28
N ALA A 222 5.20 12.36 -3.04
CA ALA A 222 4.87 11.13 -3.75
C ALA A 222 3.45 11.19 -4.31
N GLY A 223 3.31 10.75 -5.55
CA GLY A 223 2.02 10.52 -6.20
C GLY A 223 1.91 9.08 -6.65
N ARG A 224 0.73 8.48 -6.54
CA ARG A 224 0.48 7.11 -6.99
C ARG A 224 -0.94 6.95 -7.54
N TYR A 225 -1.14 5.93 -8.31
CA TYR A 225 -2.47 5.49 -8.74
C TYR A 225 -2.91 4.34 -7.86
N GLU A 226 -4.00 4.51 -7.13
CA GLU A 226 -4.65 3.46 -6.36
C GLU A 226 -5.89 2.94 -7.09
N ASN A 227 -6.12 1.63 -7.01
CA ASN A 227 -7.28 0.98 -7.57
C ASN A 227 -7.48 -0.36 -6.84
N VAL A 228 -8.28 -0.32 -5.80
CA VAL A 228 -8.52 -1.43 -4.90
C VAL A 228 -9.89 -2.02 -5.21
N GLU A 229 -9.95 -3.32 -5.47
CA GLU A 229 -11.18 -4.10 -5.56
C GLU A 229 -11.25 -5.05 -4.36
N PHE A 230 -12.45 -5.24 -3.85
CA PHE A 230 -12.71 -6.13 -2.72
C PHE A 230 -14.06 -6.82 -2.88
N ARG A 231 -14.13 -8.07 -2.38
CA ARG A 231 -15.35 -8.87 -2.37
C ARG A 231 -16.31 -8.35 -1.30
N LEU A 232 -17.57 -8.21 -1.64
CA LEU A 232 -18.64 -7.95 -0.68
C LEU A 232 -19.17 -9.28 -0.12
N ASP A 233 -19.75 -9.24 1.06
CA ASP A 233 -20.41 -10.39 1.65
C ASP A 233 -21.78 -10.68 0.99
N ASP A 234 -22.54 -11.59 1.55
CA ASP A 234 -23.85 -11.97 1.00
C ASP A 234 -24.99 -11.09 1.51
N ASP A 235 -24.69 -10.12 2.39
CA ASP A 235 -25.61 -9.13 2.89
C ASP A 235 -25.50 -7.83 2.10
N GLY A 236 -26.46 -6.89 2.27
CA GLY A 236 -26.39 -5.56 1.69
C GLY A 236 -26.90 -5.45 0.24
N PRO A 237 -26.62 -4.31 -0.44
CA PRO A 237 -27.24 -3.97 -1.73
C PRO A 237 -26.71 -4.74 -2.93
N ALA A 238 -25.54 -5.38 -2.80
CA ALA A 238 -24.92 -6.17 -3.86
C ALA A 238 -24.31 -7.47 -3.30
N PRO A 239 -25.16 -8.47 -2.90
CA PRO A 239 -24.72 -9.70 -2.29
C PRO A 239 -23.66 -10.43 -3.12
N GLY A 240 -22.51 -10.80 -2.50
CA GLY A 240 -21.40 -11.45 -3.18
C GLY A 240 -20.79 -10.63 -4.34
N GLY A 241 -21.07 -9.35 -4.40
CA GLY A 241 -20.59 -8.44 -5.43
C GLY A 241 -19.17 -7.91 -5.20
N VAL A 242 -18.81 -6.83 -5.88
CA VAL A 242 -17.48 -6.21 -5.82
C VAL A 242 -17.60 -4.71 -5.54
N GLY A 243 -16.97 -4.27 -4.45
CA GLY A 243 -16.67 -2.88 -4.21
C GLY A 243 -15.33 -2.49 -4.86
N ARG A 244 -15.24 -1.26 -5.31
CA ARG A 244 -14.01 -0.70 -5.89
C ARG A 244 -13.82 0.73 -5.45
N ASP A 245 -12.61 1.03 -4.99
CA ASP A 245 -12.15 2.38 -4.66
C ASP A 245 -10.92 2.71 -5.52
N LYS A 246 -10.99 3.80 -6.26
CA LYS A 246 -9.95 4.27 -7.17
C LYS A 246 -9.63 5.71 -6.89
N SER A 247 -8.32 6.07 -6.83
CA SER A 247 -7.89 7.44 -6.55
C SER A 247 -6.45 7.71 -6.97
N ILE A 248 -6.04 8.96 -6.84
CA ILE A 248 -4.66 9.44 -7.04
C ILE A 248 -4.26 10.27 -5.83
N PRO A 249 -3.73 9.65 -4.76
CA PRO A 249 -3.14 10.39 -3.66
C PRO A 249 -1.85 11.09 -4.07
N LEU A 250 -1.73 12.36 -3.67
CA LEU A 250 -0.52 13.16 -3.70
C LEU A 250 -0.16 13.54 -2.27
N ILE A 251 0.99 13.07 -1.78
CA ILE A 251 1.38 13.16 -0.38
C ILE A 251 2.74 13.81 -0.20
N PHE A 252 2.88 14.58 0.88
CA PHE A 252 4.15 15.01 1.45
C PHE A 252 4.56 14.06 2.54
N THR A 253 5.83 13.69 2.58
CA THR A 253 6.39 12.77 3.57
C THR A 253 7.54 13.41 4.34
N ALA A 254 7.63 13.11 5.63
CA ALA A 254 8.82 13.35 6.43
C ALA A 254 9.28 11.99 6.98
N ASN A 255 10.53 11.63 6.66
CA ASN A 255 11.09 10.34 7.00
C ASN A 255 12.25 10.52 7.99
N LEU A 256 12.24 9.73 9.04
CA LEU A 256 13.30 9.62 10.04
C LEU A 256 13.92 8.23 9.97
N THR A 257 15.20 8.17 9.66
CA THR A 257 15.98 6.92 9.55
C THR A 257 17.21 7.01 10.46
N PRO A 258 17.03 6.89 11.79
CA PRO A 258 18.12 7.10 12.76
C PRO A 258 19.25 6.08 12.61
N ASN A 259 18.99 4.98 11.94
CA ASN A 259 19.98 3.98 11.54
C ASN A 259 19.43 3.13 10.39
N LYS A 260 20.26 2.25 9.81
CA LYS A 260 19.89 1.39 8.68
C LYS A 260 18.80 0.34 8.98
N LYS A 261 18.42 0.19 10.25
CA LYS A 261 17.45 -0.81 10.71
C LYS A 261 16.07 -0.23 10.99
N LEU A 262 15.97 1.08 11.19
CA LEU A 262 14.72 1.74 11.58
C LEU A 262 14.38 2.84 10.59
N ASN A 263 13.14 2.84 10.15
CA ASN A 263 12.56 3.92 9.36
C ASN A 263 11.17 4.26 9.91
N PHE A 264 10.92 5.53 10.14
CA PHE A 264 9.62 6.08 10.50
C PHE A 264 9.26 7.15 9.50
N SER A 265 8.02 7.13 9.06
CA SER A 265 7.49 8.14 8.14
C SER A 265 6.18 8.69 8.66
N VAL A 266 6.01 9.99 8.59
CA VAL A 266 4.71 10.65 8.69
C VAL A 266 4.41 11.32 7.36
N PHE A 267 3.14 11.37 7.01
CA PHE A 267 2.73 11.97 5.75
C PHE A 267 1.37 12.64 5.85
N MET A 268 1.14 13.59 4.95
CA MET A 268 -0.15 14.24 4.73
C MET A 268 -0.28 14.61 3.26
N GLY A 269 -1.51 14.75 2.79
CA GLY A 269 -1.75 15.12 1.40
C GLY A 269 -3.21 15.17 1.02
N LEU A 270 -3.47 15.09 -0.27
CA LEU A 270 -4.81 15.07 -0.85
C LEU A 270 -4.97 13.85 -1.76
N GLU A 271 -6.13 13.27 -1.73
CA GLU A 271 -6.57 12.20 -2.60
C GLU A 271 -7.45 12.79 -3.70
N PHE A 272 -7.01 12.67 -4.95
CA PHE A 272 -7.68 13.23 -6.13
C PHE A 272 -8.28 12.14 -7.01
N ALA A 273 -9.19 12.56 -7.92
CA ALA A 273 -9.82 11.70 -8.93
C ALA A 273 -10.43 10.44 -8.30
N GLY A 274 -11.02 10.63 -7.14
CA GLY A 274 -11.67 9.61 -6.37
C GLY A 274 -12.92 9.07 -7.06
N LYS A 275 -13.10 7.74 -7.02
CA LYS A 275 -14.28 7.08 -7.58
C LYS A 275 -14.58 5.80 -6.83
N LEU A 276 -15.78 5.70 -6.31
CA LEU A 276 -16.36 4.46 -5.81
C LEU A 276 -17.20 3.78 -6.89
N LYS A 277 -17.21 2.45 -6.88
CA LYS A 277 -18.07 1.65 -7.75
C LYS A 277 -18.54 0.41 -7.01
N LEU A 278 -19.84 0.18 -7.10
CA LEU A 278 -20.53 -1.01 -6.61
C LEU A 278 -20.97 -1.86 -7.80
N LYS A 279 -20.65 -3.15 -7.75
CA LYS A 279 -21.02 -4.13 -8.76
C LYS A 279 -21.71 -5.33 -8.12
N ASP A 280 -22.64 -5.91 -8.84
CA ASP A 280 -23.23 -7.20 -8.47
C ASP A 280 -22.27 -8.39 -8.74
N SER A 281 -22.69 -9.58 -8.35
CA SER A 281 -21.94 -10.84 -8.56
C SER A 281 -21.83 -11.26 -10.06
N MET A 282 -22.54 -10.57 -10.96
CA MET A 282 -22.46 -10.79 -12.42
C MET A 282 -21.59 -9.73 -13.13
N ASP A 283 -20.84 -8.93 -12.38
CA ASP A 283 -19.98 -7.81 -12.86
C ASP A 283 -20.76 -6.62 -13.45
N ASN A 284 -22.09 -6.53 -13.27
CA ASN A 284 -22.86 -5.37 -13.65
C ASN A 284 -22.65 -4.24 -12.63
N THR A 285 -22.56 -2.99 -13.13
CA THR A 285 -22.52 -1.82 -12.25
C THR A 285 -23.89 -1.58 -11.63
N VAL A 286 -23.96 -1.62 -10.31
CA VAL A 286 -25.13 -1.29 -9.52
C VAL A 286 -25.15 0.21 -9.25
N ASP A 287 -24.01 0.76 -8.83
CA ASP A 287 -23.85 2.18 -8.57
C ASP A 287 -22.40 2.63 -8.79
N GLU A 288 -22.21 3.93 -9.08
CA GLU A 288 -20.89 4.54 -9.29
C GLU A 288 -20.96 6.02 -8.95
N SER A 289 -20.03 6.51 -8.15
CA SER A 289 -19.91 7.93 -7.85
C SER A 289 -18.45 8.36 -7.83
N ASP A 290 -18.16 9.51 -8.44
CA ASP A 290 -16.94 10.25 -8.18
C ASP A 290 -17.04 10.90 -6.80
N TYR A 291 -15.90 11.20 -6.16
CA TYR A 291 -15.90 11.95 -4.92
C TYR A 291 -14.91 13.11 -4.95
N ASP A 292 -15.16 14.10 -4.09
CA ASP A 292 -14.33 15.29 -4.00
C ASP A 292 -12.95 14.98 -3.42
N PRO A 293 -11.94 15.83 -3.71
CA PRO A 293 -10.63 15.65 -3.13
C PRO A 293 -10.67 15.64 -1.60
N ALA A 294 -10.14 14.58 -1.00
CA ALA A 294 -10.12 14.39 0.45
C ALA A 294 -8.73 14.60 1.02
N PHE A 295 -8.65 15.21 2.21
CA PHE A 295 -7.41 15.30 2.95
C PHE A 295 -7.07 13.94 3.56
N LEU A 296 -5.79 13.56 3.50
CA LEU A 296 -5.31 12.34 4.12
C LEU A 296 -4.04 12.59 4.94
N PHE A 297 -3.88 11.84 6.02
CA PHE A 297 -2.66 11.85 6.82
C PHE A 297 -2.44 10.49 7.46
N GLY A 298 -1.20 10.22 7.82
CA GLY A 298 -0.86 8.94 8.42
C GLY A 298 0.60 8.80 8.77
N GLY A 299 0.97 7.57 9.10
CA GLY A 299 2.34 7.22 9.41
C GLY A 299 2.65 5.76 9.15
N THR A 300 3.93 5.48 8.91
CA THR A 300 4.45 4.13 8.75
C THR A 300 5.72 3.93 9.54
N PHE A 301 6.02 2.69 9.83
CA PHE A 301 7.30 2.27 10.38
C PHE A 301 7.83 1.05 9.64
N GLU A 302 9.15 0.90 9.63
CA GLU A 302 9.83 -0.30 9.16
C GLU A 302 10.99 -0.60 10.11
N VAL A 303 11.11 -1.86 10.50
CA VAL A 303 12.20 -2.39 11.33
C VAL A 303 12.86 -3.53 10.59
N ARG A 304 14.20 -3.50 10.49
CA ARG A 304 15.03 -4.55 9.88
C ARG A 304 16.01 -5.13 10.90
N PHE A 305 16.16 -6.44 10.87
CA PHE A 305 17.02 -7.18 11.79
C PHE A 305 18.15 -7.88 11.04
#